data_e0be9328942705f61d05854fa63533a3
#
_entry.id   e0be9328942705f61d05854fa63533a3
#
_cell.length_a   1.000
_cell.length_b   1.000
_cell.length_c   1.000
_cell.angle_alpha   90.00
_cell.angle_beta   90.00
_cell.angle_gamma   90.00
#
_symmetry.space_group_name_H-M   'P 1'
#
loop_
_entity.id
_entity.type
_entity.pdbx_description
1 polymer ?
#
loop_
_entity_poly.entity_id
_entity_poly.type
_entity_poly.pdbx_seq_one_letter_code
_entity_poly.pdbx_strand_id
1 'polypeptide(L)'
;MLNGLTDKLTGYLPEAEITNIEKAYLYSEECHLGQLRHSGDPYITHPLAVAHILADMRMDHESLIAALLHDVIEDTGVTKNQISRRFGRTVASLVDGVSKLSEIETASRAEQQADSFQKMTLAMSKDIRVVLVKLADRLHNMRTLGVLPPEKRRRIAKETIDIYAPIAQRLGINDVRLEFENLGFAAMYPLRYRRLREALKASRKNKREIITEIHESMDCLLYTSPSPRDATLSRMPSSA
;
A
#
# COMPACT_ATOMS: atom_id res chain seq x y z
N MET A 1 -6.40 12.77 12.44
CA MET A 1 -6.19 11.52 11.67
C MET A 1 -7.09 11.49 10.42
N LEU A 2 -8.40 11.68 10.57
CA LEU A 2 -9.34 11.70 9.42
C LEU A 2 -9.05 12.82 8.42
N ASN A 3 -8.68 14.02 8.88
CA ASN A 3 -8.37 15.16 7.99
C ASN A 3 -7.33 14.86 6.92
N GLY A 4 -6.31 14.05 7.22
CA GLY A 4 -5.32 13.65 6.21
C GLY A 4 -5.86 12.71 5.13
N LEU A 5 -6.94 11.95 5.42
CA LEU A 5 -7.64 11.17 4.40
C LEU A 5 -8.52 12.10 3.55
N THR A 6 -9.33 12.96 4.17
CA THR A 6 -10.21 13.89 3.46
C THR A 6 -9.43 14.82 2.53
N ASP A 7 -8.28 15.34 2.94
CA ASP A 7 -7.40 16.15 2.09
C ASP A 7 -6.95 15.41 0.81
N LYS A 8 -6.69 14.11 0.90
CA LYS A 8 -6.36 13.30 -0.29
C LYS A 8 -7.56 13.09 -1.19
N LEU A 9 -8.76 12.90 -0.61
CA LEU A 9 -9.99 12.58 -1.33
C LEU A 9 -10.55 13.77 -2.09
N THR A 10 -10.43 14.99 -1.57
CA THR A 10 -10.87 16.24 -2.24
C THR A 10 -10.22 16.42 -3.61
N GLY A 11 -9.07 15.78 -3.86
CA GLY A 11 -8.39 15.82 -5.16
C GLY A 11 -9.07 15.00 -6.28
N TYR A 12 -10.05 14.11 -5.95
CA TYR A 12 -10.65 13.23 -6.97
C TYR A 12 -12.07 12.74 -6.67
N LEU A 13 -12.62 12.94 -5.47
CA LEU A 13 -13.99 12.56 -5.11
C LEU A 13 -14.87 13.79 -4.86
N PRO A 14 -16.17 13.72 -5.18
CA PRO A 14 -17.16 14.73 -4.83
C PRO A 14 -17.34 14.84 -3.30
N GLU A 15 -17.67 16.03 -2.80
CA GLU A 15 -17.86 16.33 -1.37
C GLU A 15 -18.93 15.42 -0.71
N ALA A 16 -20.01 15.11 -1.45
CA ALA A 16 -21.06 14.23 -0.97
C ALA A 16 -20.55 12.78 -0.68
N GLU A 17 -19.63 12.28 -1.48
CA GLU A 17 -19.01 10.98 -1.29
C GLU A 17 -18.02 11.00 -0.12
N ILE A 18 -17.26 12.08 0.05
CA ILE A 18 -16.35 12.28 1.19
C ILE A 18 -17.15 12.28 2.50
N THR A 19 -18.28 12.98 2.54
CA THR A 19 -19.18 12.97 3.70
C THR A 19 -19.67 11.56 4.07
N ASN A 20 -19.91 10.68 3.08
CA ASN A 20 -20.29 9.30 3.36
C ASN A 20 -19.13 8.46 3.90
N ILE A 21 -17.90 8.73 3.46
CA ILE A 21 -16.69 8.10 3.98
C ILE A 21 -16.45 8.52 5.44
N GLU A 22 -16.67 9.80 5.77
CA GLU A 22 -16.58 10.30 7.15
C GLU A 22 -17.60 9.63 8.07
N LYS A 23 -18.85 9.44 7.60
CA LYS A 23 -19.86 8.69 8.35
C LYS A 23 -19.45 7.22 8.59
N ALA A 24 -18.80 6.60 7.60
CA ALA A 24 -18.30 5.24 7.73
C ALA A 24 -17.16 5.15 8.75
N TYR A 25 -16.26 6.13 8.76
CA TYR A 25 -15.20 6.24 9.76
C TYR A 25 -15.77 6.34 11.18
N LEU A 26 -16.70 7.27 11.41
CA LEU A 26 -17.32 7.46 12.72
C LEU A 26 -18.08 6.20 13.18
N TYR A 27 -18.74 5.51 12.26
CA TYR A 27 -19.43 4.26 12.55
C TYR A 27 -18.44 3.14 12.91
N SER A 28 -17.34 3.00 12.17
CA SER A 28 -16.29 2.03 12.47
C SER A 28 -15.64 2.31 13.84
N GLU A 29 -15.37 3.59 14.13
CA GLU A 29 -14.81 4.03 15.42
C GLU A 29 -15.74 3.67 16.59
N GLU A 30 -17.05 3.89 16.44
CA GLU A 30 -18.07 3.51 17.42
C GLU A 30 -18.12 1.98 17.63
N CYS A 31 -18.10 1.21 16.53
CA CYS A 31 -18.12 -0.26 16.59
C CYS A 31 -16.90 -0.87 17.29
N HIS A 32 -15.73 -0.25 17.12
CA HIS A 32 -14.46 -0.70 17.71
C HIS A 32 -14.10 0.04 19.01
N LEU A 33 -15.06 0.72 19.63
CA LEU A 33 -14.80 1.50 20.84
C LEU A 33 -14.23 0.61 21.96
N GLY A 34 -13.07 1.02 22.51
CA GLY A 34 -12.37 0.28 23.56
C GLY A 34 -11.50 -0.87 23.07
N GLN A 35 -11.52 -1.21 21.78
CA GLN A 35 -10.60 -2.19 21.21
C GLN A 35 -9.23 -1.56 20.93
N LEU A 36 -8.17 -2.30 21.26
CA LEU A 36 -6.78 -1.89 21.03
C LEU A 36 -6.07 -2.92 20.13
N ARG A 37 -5.15 -2.44 19.31
CA ARG A 37 -4.22 -3.28 18.56
C ARG A 37 -3.11 -3.83 19.46
N HIS A 38 -2.34 -4.80 18.95
CA HIS A 38 -1.14 -5.32 19.62
C HIS A 38 -0.09 -4.24 19.91
N SER A 39 -0.11 -3.12 19.19
CA SER A 39 0.75 -1.94 19.42
C SER A 39 0.30 -1.08 20.60
N GLY A 40 -0.94 -1.26 21.10
CA GLY A 40 -1.58 -0.39 22.09
C GLY A 40 -2.38 0.77 21.50
N ASP A 41 -2.34 0.97 20.19
CA ASP A 41 -3.11 2.00 19.52
C ASP A 41 -4.60 1.64 19.43
N PRO A 42 -5.53 2.63 19.39
CA PRO A 42 -6.94 2.38 19.11
C PRO A 42 -7.13 1.62 17.79
N TYR A 43 -8.05 0.64 17.79
CA TYR A 43 -8.25 -0.25 16.64
C TYR A 43 -8.56 0.49 15.34
N ILE A 44 -9.32 1.59 15.41
CA ILE A 44 -9.71 2.41 14.26
C ILE A 44 -8.52 2.91 13.41
N THR A 45 -7.32 2.98 13.99
CA THR A 45 -6.10 3.38 13.26
C THR A 45 -5.78 2.43 12.11
N HIS A 46 -6.18 1.15 12.23
CA HIS A 46 -5.97 0.16 11.18
C HIS A 46 -6.90 0.36 9.98
N PRO A 47 -8.23 0.32 10.11
CA PRO A 47 -9.14 0.60 9.00
C PRO A 47 -8.84 1.94 8.31
N LEU A 48 -8.50 2.95 9.08
CA LEU A 48 -8.09 4.25 8.53
C LEU A 48 -6.82 4.15 7.67
N ALA A 49 -5.81 3.43 8.13
CA ALA A 49 -4.59 3.22 7.35
C ALA A 49 -4.84 2.40 6.07
N VAL A 50 -5.72 1.41 6.13
CA VAL A 50 -6.16 0.65 4.94
C VAL A 50 -6.86 1.57 3.94
N ALA A 51 -7.75 2.44 4.40
CA ALA A 51 -8.41 3.45 3.57
C ALA A 51 -7.40 4.42 2.93
N HIS A 52 -6.36 4.84 3.66
CA HIS A 52 -5.27 5.66 3.10
C HIS A 52 -4.52 4.97 1.95
N ILE A 53 -4.24 3.67 2.07
CA ILE A 53 -3.58 2.89 1.01
C ILE A 53 -4.46 2.85 -0.24
N LEU A 54 -5.77 2.64 -0.09
CA LEU A 54 -6.71 2.64 -1.22
C LEU A 54 -6.93 4.04 -1.81
N ALA A 55 -6.87 5.09 -0.99
CA ALA A 55 -6.91 6.47 -1.47
C ALA A 55 -5.68 6.83 -2.32
N ASP A 56 -4.48 6.33 -1.96
CA ASP A 56 -3.27 6.47 -2.78
C ASP A 56 -3.42 5.75 -4.14
N MET A 57 -4.23 4.70 -4.20
CA MET A 57 -4.60 4.00 -5.44
C MET A 57 -5.79 4.65 -6.18
N ARG A 58 -6.34 5.76 -5.68
CA ARG A 58 -7.50 6.49 -6.20
C ARG A 58 -8.74 5.62 -6.38
N MET A 59 -9.03 4.78 -5.37
CA MET A 59 -10.20 3.93 -5.37
C MET A 59 -11.49 4.73 -5.15
N ASP A 60 -12.60 4.15 -5.60
CA ASP A 60 -13.95 4.71 -5.46
C ASP A 60 -14.41 4.77 -4.00
N HIS A 61 -15.43 5.59 -3.72
CA HIS A 61 -15.92 5.81 -2.37
C HIS A 61 -16.47 4.54 -1.70
N GLU A 62 -17.10 3.62 -2.45
CA GLU A 62 -17.62 2.37 -1.91
C GLU A 62 -16.48 1.46 -1.41
N SER A 63 -15.36 1.41 -2.14
CA SER A 63 -14.16 0.68 -1.73
C SER A 63 -13.53 1.27 -0.47
N LEU A 64 -13.50 2.60 -0.35
CA LEU A 64 -12.98 3.29 0.83
C LEU A 64 -13.86 3.06 2.05
N ILE A 65 -15.19 3.13 1.88
CA ILE A 65 -16.14 2.77 2.95
C ILE A 65 -15.98 1.30 3.35
N ALA A 66 -15.84 0.39 2.37
CA ALA A 66 -15.59 -1.02 2.65
C ALA A 66 -14.27 -1.24 3.41
N ALA A 67 -13.22 -0.48 3.10
CA ALA A 67 -11.97 -0.53 3.85
C ALA A 67 -12.11 -0.06 5.30
N LEU A 68 -12.90 0.97 5.55
CA LEU A 68 -13.16 1.44 6.91
C LEU A 68 -14.01 0.46 7.73
N LEU A 69 -14.80 -0.38 7.08
CA LEU A 69 -15.76 -1.30 7.70
C LEU A 69 -15.36 -2.78 7.61
N HIS A 70 -14.19 -3.11 7.02
CA HIS A 70 -13.87 -4.49 6.63
C HIS A 70 -13.83 -5.49 7.79
N ASP A 71 -13.41 -5.06 8.98
CA ASP A 71 -13.34 -5.88 10.18
C ASP A 71 -14.61 -5.80 11.06
N VAL A 72 -15.55 -4.88 10.77
CA VAL A 72 -16.71 -4.63 11.61
C VAL A 72 -17.62 -5.88 11.73
N ILE A 73 -17.77 -6.68 10.67
CA ILE A 73 -18.56 -7.92 10.72
C ILE A 73 -17.85 -9.00 11.55
N GLU A 74 -16.51 -9.11 11.45
CA GLU A 74 -15.72 -10.16 12.11
C GLU A 74 -15.53 -9.86 13.61
N ASP A 75 -15.20 -8.61 13.93
CA ASP A 75 -14.76 -8.21 15.28
C ASP A 75 -15.87 -7.66 16.16
N THR A 76 -17.05 -7.38 15.58
CA THR A 76 -18.18 -6.79 16.32
C THR A 76 -19.49 -7.55 15.98
N GLY A 77 -20.52 -7.42 16.73
CA GLY A 77 -21.78 -8.09 16.47
C GLY A 77 -22.63 -7.51 15.29
N VAL A 78 -22.02 -6.70 14.44
CA VAL A 78 -22.72 -6.03 13.32
C VAL A 78 -22.95 -7.01 12.18
N THR A 79 -24.18 -7.02 11.68
CA THR A 79 -24.57 -7.90 10.58
C THR A 79 -24.46 -7.21 9.22
N LYS A 80 -24.27 -8.01 8.16
CA LYS A 80 -24.31 -7.53 6.76
C LYS A 80 -25.55 -6.68 6.45
N ASN A 81 -26.72 -7.05 7.00
CA ASN A 81 -27.98 -6.33 6.77
C ASN A 81 -27.94 -4.92 7.39
N GLN A 82 -27.29 -4.73 8.52
CA GLN A 82 -27.12 -3.41 9.16
C GLN A 82 -26.24 -2.51 8.30
N ILE A 83 -25.12 -3.04 7.80
CA ILE A 83 -24.25 -2.31 6.86
C ILE A 83 -25.02 -1.96 5.59
N SER A 84 -25.76 -2.90 5.02
CA SER A 84 -26.56 -2.69 3.79
C SER A 84 -27.60 -1.57 3.94
N ARG A 85 -28.26 -1.47 5.08
CA ARG A 85 -29.23 -0.41 5.35
C ARG A 85 -28.60 0.97 5.49
N ARG A 86 -27.37 1.03 5.99
CA ARG A 86 -26.69 2.30 6.34
C ARG A 86 -25.81 2.82 5.22
N PHE A 87 -25.08 1.93 4.51
CA PHE A 87 -24.09 2.26 3.51
C PHE A 87 -24.36 1.69 2.12
N GLY A 88 -25.46 0.97 1.95
CA GLY A 88 -25.86 0.40 0.67
C GLY A 88 -25.43 -1.05 0.47
N ARG A 89 -26.04 -1.68 -0.54
CA ARG A 89 -25.86 -3.11 -0.84
C ARG A 89 -24.46 -3.43 -1.35
N THR A 90 -23.88 -2.53 -2.15
CA THR A 90 -22.55 -2.72 -2.73
C THR A 90 -21.50 -2.77 -1.62
N VAL A 91 -21.47 -1.78 -0.72
CA VAL A 91 -20.58 -1.76 0.43
C VAL A 91 -20.73 -3.01 1.29
N ALA A 92 -21.96 -3.39 1.63
CA ALA A 92 -22.22 -4.59 2.43
C ALA A 92 -21.74 -5.87 1.74
N SER A 93 -21.80 -5.93 0.41
CA SER A 93 -21.30 -7.07 -0.36
C SER A 93 -19.77 -7.10 -0.39
N LEU A 94 -19.11 -5.94 -0.50
CA LEU A 94 -17.67 -5.84 -0.44
C LEU A 94 -17.14 -6.27 0.93
N VAL A 95 -17.69 -5.73 2.02
CA VAL A 95 -17.31 -6.07 3.40
C VAL A 95 -17.50 -7.57 3.67
N ASP A 96 -18.66 -8.15 3.32
CA ASP A 96 -18.93 -9.60 3.44
C ASP A 96 -17.96 -10.44 2.60
N GLY A 97 -17.55 -9.93 1.43
CA GLY A 97 -16.56 -10.59 0.57
C GLY A 97 -15.17 -10.61 1.20
N VAL A 98 -14.75 -9.51 1.81
CA VAL A 98 -13.44 -9.40 2.50
C VAL A 98 -13.42 -10.31 3.73
N SER A 99 -14.47 -10.29 4.56
CA SER A 99 -14.62 -11.16 5.73
C SER A 99 -14.51 -12.64 5.37
N LYS A 100 -15.21 -13.08 4.34
CA LYS A 100 -15.13 -14.47 3.85
C LYS A 100 -13.75 -14.87 3.34
N LEU A 101 -12.95 -13.93 2.83
CA LEU A 101 -11.56 -14.19 2.48
C LEU A 101 -10.67 -14.37 3.72
N SER A 102 -10.96 -13.67 4.82
CA SER A 102 -10.23 -13.79 6.09
C SER A 102 -10.43 -15.13 6.78
N GLU A 103 -11.64 -15.70 6.76
CA GLU A 103 -11.95 -17.02 7.36
C GLU A 103 -11.11 -18.18 6.81
N ILE A 104 -10.49 -18.00 5.65
CA ILE A 104 -9.67 -19.02 4.97
C ILE A 104 -8.29 -19.18 5.60
N GLU A 105 -7.79 -18.18 6.30
CA GLU A 105 -6.44 -18.18 6.89
C GLU A 105 -6.27 -19.23 8.02
N THR A 106 -7.31 -19.95 8.39
CA THR A 106 -7.33 -20.89 9.53
C THR A 106 -7.16 -22.37 9.21
N ALA A 107 -7.15 -22.81 7.92
CA ALA A 107 -7.05 -24.22 7.51
C ALA A 107 -5.59 -24.72 7.31
N SER A 108 -5.35 -26.01 7.06
CA SER A 108 -4.03 -26.66 7.04
C SER A 108 -3.08 -26.26 5.89
N ARG A 109 -1.75 -26.33 6.12
CA ARG A 109 -0.67 -25.64 5.34
C ARG A 109 -0.53 -25.97 3.84
N ALA A 110 -0.80 -27.17 3.37
CA ALA A 110 -0.55 -27.53 1.96
C ALA A 110 -1.79 -27.33 1.09
N GLU A 111 -2.96 -27.51 1.66
CA GLU A 111 -4.25 -27.23 1.01
C GLU A 111 -4.54 -25.71 0.99
N GLN A 112 -3.97 -24.96 1.93
CA GLN A 112 -4.18 -23.50 2.09
C GLN A 112 -3.77 -22.67 0.88
N GLN A 113 -2.67 -22.98 0.21
CA GLN A 113 -2.21 -22.16 -0.93
C GLN A 113 -3.14 -22.30 -2.14
N ALA A 114 -3.55 -23.53 -2.45
CA ALA A 114 -4.46 -23.80 -3.57
C ALA A 114 -5.86 -23.24 -3.26
N ASP A 115 -6.34 -23.45 -2.05
CA ASP A 115 -7.67 -23.01 -1.57
C ASP A 115 -7.76 -21.47 -1.48
N SER A 116 -6.76 -20.83 -0.90
CA SER A 116 -6.67 -19.36 -0.82
C SER A 116 -6.62 -18.73 -2.21
N PHE A 117 -5.82 -19.31 -3.11
CA PHE A 117 -5.74 -18.86 -4.48
C PHE A 117 -7.05 -19.04 -5.25
N GLN A 118 -7.69 -20.21 -5.12
CA GLN A 118 -8.99 -20.48 -5.76
C GLN A 118 -10.10 -19.55 -5.26
N LYS A 119 -10.17 -19.32 -3.95
CA LYS A 119 -11.18 -18.45 -3.34
C LYS A 119 -10.92 -16.97 -3.68
N MET A 120 -9.67 -16.52 -3.70
CA MET A 120 -9.33 -15.18 -4.22
C MET A 120 -9.70 -15.04 -5.69
N THR A 121 -9.44 -16.05 -6.53
CA THR A 121 -9.87 -16.05 -7.94
C THR A 121 -11.38 -15.97 -8.07
N LEU A 122 -12.13 -16.71 -7.22
CA LEU A 122 -13.59 -16.64 -7.18
C LEU A 122 -14.10 -15.28 -6.68
N ALA A 123 -13.45 -14.67 -5.70
CA ALA A 123 -13.76 -13.32 -5.24
C ALA A 123 -13.51 -12.29 -6.34
N MET A 124 -12.38 -12.39 -7.05
CA MET A 124 -12.05 -11.54 -8.21
C MET A 124 -13.11 -11.63 -9.32
N SER A 125 -13.68 -12.81 -9.55
CA SER A 125 -14.72 -12.99 -10.56
C SER A 125 -16.05 -12.31 -10.20
N LYS A 126 -16.29 -12.05 -8.91
CA LYS A 126 -17.48 -11.35 -8.42
C LYS A 126 -17.26 -9.84 -8.36
N ASP A 127 -16.24 -9.40 -7.66
CA ASP A 127 -15.86 -8.00 -7.56
C ASP A 127 -14.38 -7.90 -7.16
N ILE A 128 -13.56 -7.39 -8.07
CA ILE A 128 -12.11 -7.25 -7.85
C ILE A 128 -11.76 -6.35 -6.65
N ARG A 129 -12.65 -5.41 -6.30
CA ARG A 129 -12.46 -4.49 -5.19
C ARG A 129 -12.28 -5.19 -3.85
N VAL A 130 -12.92 -6.36 -3.68
CA VAL A 130 -12.75 -7.22 -2.49
C VAL A 130 -11.28 -7.61 -2.30
N VAL A 131 -10.62 -8.00 -3.38
CA VAL A 131 -9.20 -8.38 -3.34
C VAL A 131 -8.31 -7.17 -3.12
N LEU A 132 -8.64 -6.01 -3.70
CA LEU A 132 -7.88 -4.77 -3.49
C LEU A 132 -7.93 -4.31 -2.02
N VAL A 133 -9.11 -4.37 -1.39
CA VAL A 133 -9.25 -4.09 0.05
C VAL A 133 -8.41 -5.07 0.87
N LYS A 134 -8.44 -6.38 0.55
CA LYS A 134 -7.66 -7.40 1.27
C LYS A 134 -6.14 -7.23 1.07
N LEU A 135 -5.69 -6.81 -0.12
CA LEU A 135 -4.28 -6.48 -0.36
C LEU A 135 -3.84 -5.27 0.47
N ALA A 136 -4.68 -4.23 0.56
CA ALA A 136 -4.39 -3.04 1.36
C ALA A 136 -4.37 -3.36 2.88
N ASP A 137 -5.31 -4.17 3.37
CA ASP A 137 -5.31 -4.71 4.74
C ASP A 137 -4.00 -5.48 5.02
N ARG A 138 -3.66 -6.43 4.16
CA ARG A 138 -2.42 -7.22 4.29
C ARG A 138 -1.19 -6.34 4.27
N LEU A 139 -1.15 -5.31 3.43
CA LEU A 139 -0.03 -4.37 3.35
C LEU A 139 0.15 -3.60 4.65
N HIS A 140 -0.93 -3.08 5.23
CA HIS A 140 -0.86 -2.43 6.53
C HIS A 140 -0.42 -3.40 7.64
N ASN A 141 -0.91 -4.63 7.66
CA ASN A 141 -0.48 -5.67 8.59
C ASN A 141 1.01 -5.99 8.44
N MET A 142 1.54 -6.01 7.21
CA MET A 142 2.98 -6.19 6.95
C MET A 142 3.83 -5.02 7.46
N ARG A 143 3.36 -3.78 7.31
CA ARG A 143 4.02 -2.58 7.83
C ARG A 143 4.11 -2.57 9.35
N THR A 144 3.14 -3.18 10.02
CA THR A 144 3.02 -3.22 11.49
C THR A 144 3.49 -4.53 12.13
N LEU A 145 4.13 -5.44 11.38
CA LEU A 145 4.61 -6.74 11.88
C LEU A 145 5.59 -6.65 13.05
N GLY A 146 6.25 -5.51 13.26
CA GLY A 146 7.31 -5.32 14.24
C GLY A 146 6.90 -5.64 15.69
N VAL A 147 5.63 -5.47 16.03
CA VAL A 147 5.09 -5.71 17.39
C VAL A 147 4.82 -7.19 17.68
N LEU A 148 4.84 -8.06 16.67
CA LEU A 148 4.53 -9.48 16.84
C LEU A 148 5.78 -10.32 17.18
N PRO A 149 5.61 -11.48 17.86
CA PRO A 149 6.69 -12.45 18.10
C PRO A 149 7.36 -12.91 16.79
N PRO A 150 8.68 -13.22 16.79
CA PRO A 150 9.44 -13.55 15.59
C PRO A 150 8.85 -14.71 14.76
N GLU A 151 8.30 -15.72 15.40
CA GLU A 151 7.69 -16.87 14.71
C GLU A 151 6.41 -16.47 13.96
N LYS A 152 5.54 -15.70 14.61
CA LYS A 152 4.32 -15.18 13.99
C LYS A 152 4.64 -14.25 12.83
N ARG A 153 5.66 -13.37 12.99
CA ARG A 153 6.15 -12.51 11.89
C ARG A 153 6.59 -13.31 10.67
N ARG A 154 7.41 -14.34 10.88
CA ARG A 154 7.91 -15.20 9.78
C ARG A 154 6.78 -15.91 9.06
N ARG A 155 5.78 -16.43 9.81
CA ARG A 155 4.63 -17.11 9.23
C ARG A 155 3.82 -16.16 8.34
N ILE A 156 3.47 -14.98 8.85
CA ILE A 156 2.70 -13.98 8.12
C ILE A 156 3.48 -13.48 6.89
N ALA A 157 4.79 -13.24 7.04
CA ALA A 157 5.65 -12.81 5.95
C ALA A 157 5.74 -13.86 4.83
N LYS A 158 5.91 -15.14 5.21
CA LYS A 158 5.94 -16.24 4.23
C LYS A 158 4.64 -16.34 3.47
N GLU A 159 3.52 -16.36 4.15
CA GLU A 159 2.19 -16.39 3.54
C GLU A 159 1.97 -15.20 2.58
N THR A 160 2.42 -14.01 2.98
CA THR A 160 2.32 -12.81 2.14
C THR A 160 3.12 -12.95 0.85
N ILE A 161 4.33 -13.48 0.91
CA ILE A 161 5.16 -13.71 -0.27
C ILE A 161 4.60 -14.84 -1.14
N ASP A 162 4.10 -15.91 -0.53
CA ASP A 162 3.66 -17.11 -1.25
C ASP A 162 2.29 -16.91 -1.92
N ILE A 163 1.41 -16.05 -1.37
CA ILE A 163 0.03 -15.88 -1.85
C ILE A 163 -0.22 -14.45 -2.36
N TYR A 164 0.00 -13.43 -1.52
CA TYR A 164 -0.43 -12.06 -1.81
C TYR A 164 0.44 -11.33 -2.83
N ALA A 165 1.77 -11.55 -2.79
CA ALA A 165 2.68 -10.93 -3.75
C ALA A 165 2.44 -11.41 -5.20
N PRO A 166 2.23 -12.74 -5.48
CA PRO A 166 1.83 -13.21 -6.80
C PRO A 166 0.48 -12.66 -7.29
N ILE A 167 -0.47 -12.44 -6.38
CA ILE A 167 -1.77 -11.85 -6.74
C ILE A 167 -1.59 -10.37 -7.11
N ALA A 168 -0.86 -9.59 -6.32
CA ALA A 168 -0.55 -8.21 -6.63
C ALA A 168 0.18 -8.09 -7.99
N GLN A 169 1.10 -9.03 -8.29
CA GLN A 169 1.78 -9.10 -9.58
C GLN A 169 0.81 -9.33 -10.75
N ARG A 170 -0.14 -10.27 -10.61
CA ARG A 170 -1.12 -10.56 -11.67
C ARG A 170 -2.09 -9.41 -11.91
N LEU A 171 -2.39 -8.63 -10.88
CA LEU A 171 -3.19 -7.41 -10.97
C LEU A 171 -2.42 -6.20 -11.50
N GLY A 172 -1.11 -6.34 -11.73
CA GLY A 172 -0.25 -5.24 -12.19
C GLY A 172 0.09 -4.20 -11.11
N ILE A 173 -0.23 -4.47 -9.83
CA ILE A 173 0.01 -3.56 -8.71
C ILE A 173 1.46 -3.77 -8.21
N ASN A 174 2.42 -3.34 -9.03
CA ASN A 174 3.84 -3.61 -8.79
C ASN A 174 4.37 -2.97 -7.51
N ASP A 175 3.89 -1.79 -7.13
CA ASP A 175 4.35 -1.10 -5.92
C ASP A 175 4.00 -1.90 -4.66
N VAL A 176 2.77 -2.41 -4.57
CA VAL A 176 2.33 -3.28 -3.47
C VAL A 176 3.11 -4.60 -3.46
N ARG A 177 3.32 -5.22 -4.63
CA ARG A 177 4.13 -6.44 -4.76
C ARG A 177 5.54 -6.23 -4.22
N LEU A 178 6.24 -5.19 -4.70
CA LEU A 178 7.60 -4.88 -4.26
C LEU A 178 7.68 -4.59 -2.76
N GLU A 179 6.68 -3.92 -2.22
CA GLU A 179 6.62 -3.65 -0.79
C GLU A 179 6.40 -4.94 0.01
N PHE A 180 5.50 -5.84 -0.43
CA PHE A 180 5.34 -7.17 0.17
C PHE A 180 6.64 -7.98 0.17
N GLU A 181 7.35 -8.02 -0.96
CA GLU A 181 8.61 -8.73 -1.07
C GLU A 181 9.68 -8.14 -0.14
N ASN A 182 9.80 -6.82 -0.08
CA ASN A 182 10.77 -6.13 0.79
C ASN A 182 10.47 -6.34 2.28
N LEU A 183 9.23 -6.12 2.70
CA LEU A 183 8.82 -6.31 4.10
C LEU A 183 8.88 -7.78 4.51
N GLY A 184 8.46 -8.68 3.62
CA GLY A 184 8.52 -10.11 3.83
C GLY A 184 9.94 -10.62 3.95
N PHE A 185 10.86 -10.19 3.07
CA PHE A 185 12.28 -10.54 3.17
C PHE A 185 12.91 -10.02 4.46
N ALA A 186 12.59 -8.77 4.84
CA ALA A 186 13.07 -8.20 6.10
C ALA A 186 12.59 -8.97 7.33
N ALA A 187 11.34 -9.45 7.33
CA ALA A 187 10.75 -10.22 8.43
C ALA A 187 11.30 -11.67 8.50
N MET A 188 11.51 -12.32 7.33
CA MET A 188 12.03 -13.69 7.28
C MET A 188 13.53 -13.78 7.53
N TYR A 189 14.32 -12.82 6.99
CA TYR A 189 15.79 -12.84 7.01
C TYR A 189 16.40 -11.53 7.51
N PRO A 190 16.14 -11.11 8.76
CA PRO A 190 16.49 -9.77 9.26
C PRO A 190 17.99 -9.47 9.21
N LEU A 191 18.86 -10.44 9.45
CA LEU A 191 20.31 -10.25 9.38
C LEU A 191 20.80 -10.04 7.94
N ARG A 192 20.26 -10.83 6.98
CA ARG A 192 20.60 -10.69 5.56
C ARG A 192 20.08 -9.35 5.01
N TYR A 193 18.84 -8.98 5.38
CA TYR A 193 18.25 -7.71 4.98
C TYR A 193 19.10 -6.52 5.45
N ARG A 194 19.55 -6.53 6.71
CA ARG A 194 20.40 -5.46 7.26
C ARG A 194 21.69 -5.32 6.48
N ARG A 195 22.42 -6.43 6.24
CA ARG A 195 23.68 -6.42 5.46
C ARG A 195 23.49 -5.92 4.03
N LEU A 196 22.44 -6.40 3.35
CA LEU A 196 22.13 -5.93 1.98
C LEU A 196 21.77 -4.44 1.95
N ARG A 197 21.00 -3.98 2.92
CA ARG A 197 20.64 -2.56 3.04
C ARG A 197 21.86 -1.68 3.27
N GLU A 198 22.82 -2.11 4.09
CA GLU A 198 24.09 -1.41 4.32
C GLU A 198 24.94 -1.37 3.05
N ALA A 199 25.09 -2.49 2.36
CA ALA A 199 25.82 -2.55 1.09
C ALA A 199 25.18 -1.66 0.00
N LEU A 200 23.84 -1.67 -0.12
CA LEU A 200 23.12 -0.81 -1.05
C LEU A 200 23.28 0.69 -0.71
N LYS A 201 23.28 1.05 0.58
CA LYS A 201 23.55 2.43 0.98
C LYS A 201 24.96 2.89 0.60
N ALA A 202 25.97 2.05 0.83
CA ALA A 202 27.34 2.33 0.44
C ALA A 202 27.47 2.50 -1.09
N SER A 203 26.90 1.58 -1.86
CA SER A 203 26.88 1.66 -3.34
C SER A 203 26.17 2.92 -3.86
N ARG A 204 25.04 3.31 -3.25
CA ARG A 204 24.32 4.54 -3.64
C ARG A 204 25.09 5.81 -3.31
N LYS A 205 25.90 5.82 -2.24
CA LYS A 205 26.76 6.94 -1.90
C LYS A 205 27.83 7.13 -2.98
N ASN A 206 28.55 6.05 -3.32
CA ASN A 206 29.55 6.09 -4.40
C ASN A 206 28.94 6.53 -5.74
N LYS A 207 27.75 6.05 -6.08
CA LYS A 207 27.07 6.46 -7.34
C LYS A 207 26.71 7.95 -7.34
N ARG A 208 26.29 8.51 -6.21
CA ARG A 208 26.01 9.96 -6.09
C ARG A 208 27.27 10.78 -6.24
N GLU A 209 28.37 10.37 -5.61
CA GLU A 209 29.69 11.02 -5.73
C GLU A 209 30.15 11.04 -7.20
N ILE A 210 30.08 9.91 -7.90
CA ILE A 210 30.41 9.82 -9.32
C ILE A 210 29.52 10.72 -10.19
N ILE A 211 28.21 10.76 -9.94
CA ILE A 211 27.29 11.64 -10.68
C ILE A 211 27.63 13.11 -10.43
N THR A 212 27.97 13.49 -9.20
CA THR A 212 28.38 14.86 -8.88
C THR A 212 29.68 15.23 -9.60
N GLU A 213 30.67 14.36 -9.61
CA GLU A 213 31.94 14.55 -10.35
C GLU A 213 31.69 14.69 -11.86
N ILE A 214 30.78 13.90 -12.42
CA ILE A 214 30.39 14.00 -13.85
C ILE A 214 29.73 15.35 -14.11
N HIS A 215 28.77 15.79 -13.26
CA HIS A 215 28.13 17.09 -13.42
C HIS A 215 29.15 18.25 -13.34
N GLU A 216 30.02 18.25 -12.35
CA GLU A 216 31.05 19.26 -12.21
C GLU A 216 32.00 19.28 -13.43
N SER A 217 32.37 18.10 -13.94
CA SER A 217 33.19 18.00 -15.15
C SER A 217 32.46 18.49 -16.39
N MET A 218 31.18 18.20 -16.53
CA MET A 218 30.37 18.69 -17.67
C MET A 218 30.16 20.20 -17.60
N ASP A 219 29.87 20.75 -16.41
CA ASP A 219 29.74 22.20 -16.21
C ASP A 219 31.09 22.91 -16.57
N CYS A 220 32.18 22.37 -16.12
CA CYS A 220 33.50 22.90 -16.48
C CYS A 220 33.74 22.90 -18.00
N LEU A 221 33.38 21.83 -18.70
CA LEU A 221 33.53 21.73 -20.15
C LEU A 221 32.58 22.69 -20.89
N LEU A 222 31.34 22.87 -20.40
CA LEU A 222 30.35 23.80 -20.99
C LEU A 222 30.83 25.27 -20.85
N TYR A 223 31.42 25.63 -19.71
CA TYR A 223 31.92 26.99 -19.48
C TYR A 223 33.29 27.27 -20.13
N THR A 224 34.10 26.24 -20.40
CA THR A 224 35.41 26.40 -21.02
C THR A 224 35.40 26.19 -22.55
N SER A 225 34.39 25.59 -23.11
CA SER A 225 34.24 25.46 -24.57
C SER A 225 33.75 26.76 -25.18
N PRO A 226 34.51 27.37 -26.13
CA PRO A 226 34.06 28.57 -26.82
C PRO A 226 32.71 28.26 -27.54
N SER A 227 31.75 29.15 -27.33
CA SER A 227 30.46 29.04 -28.00
C SER A 227 30.68 29.03 -29.54
N PRO A 228 29.92 28.22 -30.28
CA PRO A 228 29.91 28.27 -31.76
C PRO A 228 29.66 29.70 -32.32
N ARG A 229 29.05 30.60 -31.51
CA ARG A 229 28.85 32.01 -31.86
C ARG A 229 30.14 32.83 -31.70
N ASP A 230 31.04 32.49 -30.79
CA ASP A 230 32.28 33.18 -30.61
C ASP A 230 33.27 32.87 -31.73
N ALA A 231 33.21 31.67 -32.30
CA ALA A 231 33.99 31.25 -33.47
C ALA A 231 33.63 31.98 -34.76
N THR A 232 32.40 32.55 -34.86
CA THR A 232 31.94 33.33 -36.03
C THR A 232 32.36 34.80 -35.95
N LEU A 233 32.51 35.36 -34.77
CA LEU A 233 32.93 36.75 -34.53
C LEU A 233 34.41 36.98 -34.82
N SER A 234 35.28 35.97 -34.68
CA SER A 234 36.72 36.05 -34.95
C SER A 234 37.09 35.99 -36.44
N ARG A 235 36.11 35.82 -37.36
CA ARG A 235 36.32 35.74 -38.83
C ARG A 235 35.81 36.95 -39.62
N MET A 236 35.58 38.11 -38.98
CA MET A 236 35.36 39.31 -39.75
C MET A 236 36.75 39.87 -40.21
N PRO A 237 37.01 39.97 -41.53
CA PRO A 237 38.22 40.62 -42.03
C PRO A 237 38.10 42.11 -41.70
N SER A 238 39.12 42.69 -41.08
CA SER A 238 39.27 44.12 -40.93
C SER A 238 39.43 44.71 -42.35
N SER A 239 38.38 45.33 -42.88
CA SER A 239 38.47 46.12 -44.10
C SER A 239 39.27 47.39 -43.79
N ALA A 240 40.40 47.50 -44.45
CA ALA A 240 41.17 48.70 -44.59
C ALA A 240 40.43 49.75 -45.41
#